data_2eca9cfa0344a8dbde6500c9cf89b24b
#
_entry.id   2eca9cfa0344a8dbde6500c9cf89b24b
#
_cell.length_a   1.000
_cell.length_b   1.000
_cell.length_c   1.000
_cell.angle_alpha   90.00
_cell.angle_beta   90.00
_cell.angle_gamma   90.00
#
_symmetry.space_group_name_H-M   'P 1'
#
loop_
_entity.id
_entity.type
_entity.pdbx_description
1 polymer ?
#
loop_
_entity_poly.entity_id
_entity_poly.type
_entity_poly.pdbx_seq_one_letter_code
_entity_poly.pdbx_strand_id
1 'polypeptide(L)'
;MLMETRQDDLVLDMKGIVKTFPGVKALDGVNLKVRAGAVHVLVGENGAGKSTLMKILSGEHAIDAGEIHFRGQRLDHQDTRAALEMGISMIHQELSPVLDLSIAENIFLGREPTLGHGSGWSPLQLFVDFKAMVAETQALLDRLGLKYDARQKMSTLSIAGMQLIEIAKAISRRAVLVIMDEPTSAISDTEVAMLFRQIADLKASGTAIIYITHKMDEIFRIADDITIIRDGQYIDSNIASAYDESTLIALMVGRTISSIFPKEEVPIGDVALDVRGLTRHGVFSDISFTVRRGEIVGLSGLVGAGRTEVARAIFGLDALDAGQVRLDGALLTLCNPSDAISHGIAMVSEDRKAEGLVLCRSVQENISLANLDKFVPGLFLDQHAETAEGERMRNLLQIKTASLDTGVGTLSGGNQQKIVIAKWLLGDLRVLILDEPTRGIDVGSKSEIHKLMTQFTKQGLAIIMISSELPEILGMSDRIIVMQEGRMKGELLRKDATQESIMKLATSSSQ
;
A
#
# COMPACT_ATOMS: atom_id res chain seq x y z
N MET A 1 -7.15 -7.83 -34.24
CA MET A 1 -6.08 -8.43 -35.07
C MET A 1 -5.03 -8.89 -34.06
N LEU A 2 -5.11 -10.14 -33.61
CA LEU A 2 -4.17 -10.75 -32.68
C LEU A 2 -2.79 -10.78 -33.37
N MET A 3 -1.84 -9.98 -32.85
CA MET A 3 -0.44 -10.14 -33.23
C MET A 3 0.02 -11.51 -32.70
N GLU A 4 0.21 -12.47 -33.58
CA GLU A 4 0.99 -13.67 -33.29
C GLU A 4 2.39 -13.21 -32.86
N THR A 5 2.63 -13.19 -31.57
CA THR A 5 3.96 -13.01 -30.98
C THR A 5 4.85 -14.10 -31.55
N ARG A 6 5.90 -13.74 -32.27
CA ARG A 6 6.93 -14.69 -32.73
C ARG A 6 7.44 -15.40 -31.47
N GLN A 7 7.41 -16.70 -31.48
CA GLN A 7 7.82 -17.58 -30.38
C GLN A 7 9.27 -17.33 -29.93
N ASP A 8 10.07 -16.71 -30.81
CA ASP A 8 11.49 -16.38 -30.59
C ASP A 8 11.75 -15.21 -29.64
N ASP A 9 10.74 -14.39 -29.33
CA ASP A 9 10.91 -13.21 -28.47
C ASP A 9 10.52 -13.47 -26.99
N LEU A 10 10.02 -14.68 -26.67
CA LEU A 10 9.60 -15.00 -25.31
C LEU A 10 10.78 -15.44 -24.43
N VAL A 11 11.00 -14.72 -23.32
CA VAL A 11 11.94 -15.12 -22.26
C VAL A 11 11.29 -16.10 -21.29
N LEU A 12 10.01 -15.88 -20.96
CA LEU A 12 9.25 -16.71 -20.03
C LEU A 12 7.90 -17.10 -20.64
N ASP A 13 7.55 -18.39 -20.50
CA ASP A 13 6.23 -18.92 -20.84
C ASP A 13 5.78 -19.89 -19.73
N MET A 14 4.82 -19.45 -18.90
CA MET A 14 4.20 -20.24 -17.84
C MET A 14 2.80 -20.64 -18.30
N LYS A 15 2.48 -21.95 -18.23
CA LYS A 15 1.20 -22.48 -18.72
C LYS A 15 0.52 -23.32 -17.67
N GLY A 16 -0.74 -22.99 -17.39
CA GLY A 16 -1.62 -23.78 -16.52
C GLY A 16 -1.08 -23.96 -15.11
N ILE A 17 -0.43 -22.96 -14.55
CA ILE A 17 0.22 -23.07 -13.23
C ILE A 17 -0.82 -23.24 -12.13
N VAL A 18 -0.67 -24.33 -11.37
CA VAL A 18 -1.50 -24.64 -10.19
C VAL A 18 -0.62 -24.69 -8.96
N LYS A 19 -1.10 -24.09 -7.87
CA LYS A 19 -0.49 -24.15 -6.54
C LYS A 19 -1.53 -24.16 -5.44
N THR A 20 -1.44 -25.16 -4.58
CA THR A 20 -2.33 -25.32 -3.42
C THR A 20 -1.53 -25.31 -2.11
N PHE A 21 -2.03 -24.59 -1.13
CA PHE A 21 -1.55 -24.61 0.25
C PHE A 21 -2.65 -25.21 1.14
N PRO A 22 -2.35 -25.63 2.38
CA PRO A 22 -3.37 -26.17 3.28
C PRO A 22 -4.58 -25.21 3.40
N GLY A 23 -5.74 -25.65 2.91
CA GLY A 23 -7.00 -24.89 2.95
C GLY A 23 -7.21 -23.85 1.85
N VAL A 24 -6.23 -23.58 0.97
CA VAL A 24 -6.34 -22.56 -0.08
C VAL A 24 -5.68 -23.01 -1.39
N LYS A 25 -6.41 -22.90 -2.49
CA LYS A 25 -5.86 -23.01 -3.85
C LYS A 25 -5.41 -21.61 -4.29
N ALA A 26 -4.11 -21.35 -4.18
CA ALA A 26 -3.54 -20.02 -4.42
C ALA A 26 -3.41 -19.69 -5.92
N LEU A 27 -3.21 -20.70 -6.77
CA LEU A 27 -3.19 -20.56 -8.24
C LEU A 27 -3.96 -21.71 -8.88
N ASP A 28 -4.80 -21.40 -9.86
CA ASP A 28 -5.68 -22.33 -10.55
C ASP A 28 -5.61 -22.13 -12.08
N GLY A 29 -4.59 -22.71 -12.72
CA GLY A 29 -4.43 -22.68 -14.15
C GLY A 29 -3.92 -21.34 -14.71
N VAL A 30 -3.05 -20.65 -13.97
CA VAL A 30 -2.52 -19.33 -14.36
C VAL A 30 -1.54 -19.43 -15.50
N ASN A 31 -1.66 -18.51 -16.49
CA ASN A 31 -0.73 -18.35 -17.60
C ASN A 31 -0.02 -17.01 -17.51
N LEU A 32 1.27 -16.97 -17.89
CA LEU A 32 2.07 -15.75 -17.95
C LEU A 32 3.11 -15.87 -19.05
N LYS A 33 3.16 -14.88 -19.95
CA LYS A 33 4.15 -14.80 -21.03
C LYS A 33 4.90 -13.48 -20.94
N VAL A 34 6.22 -13.52 -20.93
CA VAL A 34 7.06 -12.32 -20.81
C VAL A 34 8.05 -12.26 -21.97
N ARG A 35 8.11 -11.11 -22.64
CA ARG A 35 9.00 -10.85 -23.79
C ARG A 35 10.34 -10.28 -23.32
N ALA A 36 11.39 -10.55 -24.10
CA ALA A 36 12.70 -9.93 -23.90
C ALA A 36 12.60 -8.40 -24.07
N GLY A 37 13.29 -7.64 -23.20
CA GLY A 37 13.32 -6.19 -23.28
C GLY A 37 11.95 -5.53 -23.15
N ALA A 38 11.01 -6.16 -22.46
CA ALA A 38 9.68 -5.61 -22.19
C ALA A 38 9.41 -5.53 -20.68
N VAL A 39 8.60 -4.56 -20.29
CA VAL A 39 8.02 -4.47 -18.95
C VAL A 39 6.65 -5.11 -18.97
N HIS A 40 6.55 -6.27 -18.36
CA HIS A 40 5.31 -7.02 -18.21
C HIS A 40 4.73 -6.71 -16.82
N VAL A 41 3.61 -6.01 -16.76
CA VAL A 41 2.97 -5.69 -15.49
C VAL A 41 1.98 -6.80 -15.10
N LEU A 42 2.13 -7.32 -13.88
CA LEU A 42 1.25 -8.32 -13.30
C LEU A 42 0.33 -7.64 -12.28
N VAL A 43 -0.96 -7.58 -12.59
CA VAL A 43 -1.96 -6.91 -11.75
C VAL A 43 -2.99 -7.87 -11.18
N GLY A 44 -3.63 -7.45 -10.10
CA GLY A 44 -4.70 -8.19 -9.42
C GLY A 44 -4.82 -7.71 -7.97
N GLU A 45 -5.90 -8.07 -7.30
CA GLU A 45 -6.11 -7.76 -5.89
C GLU A 45 -5.09 -8.44 -4.96
N ASN A 46 -5.01 -7.98 -3.70
CA ASN A 46 -4.23 -8.67 -2.68
C ASN A 46 -4.82 -10.08 -2.43
N GLY A 47 -3.93 -11.08 -2.42
CA GLY A 47 -4.38 -12.48 -2.36
C GLY A 47 -4.72 -13.10 -3.71
N ALA A 48 -4.65 -12.39 -4.83
CA ALA A 48 -4.91 -12.92 -6.17
C ALA A 48 -3.89 -13.96 -6.65
N GLY A 49 -2.81 -14.22 -5.90
CA GLY A 49 -1.80 -15.22 -6.23
C GLY A 49 -0.52 -14.65 -6.89
N LYS A 50 -0.42 -13.33 -7.10
CA LYS A 50 0.74 -12.69 -7.77
C LYS A 50 2.08 -13.06 -7.15
N SER A 51 2.24 -12.83 -5.85
CA SER A 51 3.49 -13.13 -5.13
C SER A 51 3.75 -14.65 -5.07
N THR A 52 2.71 -15.48 -5.02
CA THR A 52 2.87 -16.94 -5.12
C THR A 52 3.43 -17.35 -6.48
N LEU A 53 2.93 -16.77 -7.58
CA LEU A 53 3.42 -17.03 -8.93
C LEU A 53 4.90 -16.62 -9.06
N MET A 54 5.28 -15.47 -8.48
CA MET A 54 6.67 -15.01 -8.48
C MET A 54 7.58 -15.86 -7.60
N LYS A 55 7.11 -16.31 -6.44
CA LYS A 55 7.86 -17.26 -5.59
C LYS A 55 8.06 -18.63 -6.24
N ILE A 56 7.15 -19.05 -7.09
CA ILE A 56 7.37 -20.24 -7.93
C ILE A 56 8.49 -19.96 -8.94
N LEU A 57 8.46 -18.81 -9.60
CA LEU A 57 9.45 -18.45 -10.61
C LEU A 57 10.85 -18.22 -10.01
N SER A 58 10.93 -17.67 -8.79
CA SER A 58 12.18 -17.51 -8.05
C SER A 58 12.70 -18.81 -7.41
N GLY A 59 11.94 -19.93 -7.50
CA GLY A 59 12.36 -21.23 -6.96
C GLY A 59 12.10 -21.41 -5.47
N GLU A 60 11.32 -20.54 -4.82
CA GLU A 60 10.94 -20.68 -3.42
C GLU A 60 9.81 -21.72 -3.21
N HIS A 61 8.96 -21.91 -4.23
CA HIS A 61 7.86 -22.86 -4.20
C HIS A 61 7.85 -23.73 -5.47
N ALA A 62 7.61 -25.03 -5.30
CA ALA A 62 7.36 -25.93 -6.43
C ALA A 62 5.91 -25.74 -6.93
N ILE A 63 5.67 -25.99 -8.21
CA ILE A 63 4.33 -26.09 -8.80
C ILE A 63 3.68 -27.44 -8.46
N ASP A 64 2.35 -27.48 -8.38
CA ASP A 64 1.60 -28.71 -8.23
C ASP A 64 1.16 -29.27 -9.59
N ALA A 65 0.93 -28.35 -10.60
CA ALA A 65 0.68 -28.69 -11.99
C ALA A 65 1.03 -27.53 -12.91
N GLY A 66 1.16 -27.80 -14.19
CA GLY A 66 1.51 -26.82 -15.23
C GLY A 66 2.94 -26.98 -15.75
N GLU A 67 3.37 -26.01 -16.56
CA GLU A 67 4.70 -26.01 -17.19
C GLU A 67 5.29 -24.61 -17.17
N ILE A 68 6.60 -24.55 -16.95
CA ILE A 68 7.37 -23.30 -17.00
C ILE A 68 8.49 -23.47 -18.01
N HIS A 69 8.56 -22.58 -19.00
CA HIS A 69 9.67 -22.51 -19.95
C HIS A 69 10.38 -21.16 -19.82
N PHE A 70 11.68 -21.21 -19.61
CA PHE A 70 12.55 -20.04 -19.55
C PHE A 70 13.60 -20.12 -20.67
N ARG A 71 13.62 -19.11 -21.54
CA ARG A 71 14.46 -19.10 -22.75
C ARG A 71 14.33 -20.40 -23.59
N GLY A 72 13.11 -20.91 -23.70
CA GLY A 72 12.79 -22.13 -24.45
C GLY A 72 13.13 -23.44 -23.74
N GLN A 73 13.76 -23.40 -22.57
CA GLN A 73 14.07 -24.59 -21.77
C GLN A 73 13.01 -24.79 -20.69
N ARG A 74 12.54 -26.02 -20.53
CA ARG A 74 11.62 -26.38 -19.45
C ARG A 74 12.35 -26.31 -18.11
N LEU A 75 11.73 -25.66 -17.14
CA LEU A 75 12.21 -25.56 -15.79
C LEU A 75 11.54 -26.67 -14.93
N ASP A 76 12.30 -27.70 -14.62
CA ASP A 76 11.86 -28.78 -13.72
C ASP A 76 12.60 -28.62 -12.37
N HIS A 77 11.83 -28.54 -11.28
CA HIS A 77 12.31 -28.50 -9.89
C HIS A 77 13.48 -27.51 -9.63
N GLN A 78 13.13 -26.23 -9.47
CA GLN A 78 14.11 -25.18 -9.16
C GLN A 78 14.27 -25.01 -7.66
N ASP A 79 15.48 -24.67 -7.25
CA ASP A 79 15.73 -23.92 -6.02
C ASP A 79 16.07 -22.46 -6.37
N THR A 80 16.10 -21.59 -5.38
CA THR A 80 16.42 -20.16 -5.55
C THR A 80 17.80 -19.92 -6.14
N ARG A 81 18.75 -20.79 -5.88
CA ARG A 81 20.10 -20.71 -6.43
C ARG A 81 20.11 -20.98 -7.92
N ALA A 82 19.43 -22.04 -8.36
CA ALA A 82 19.30 -22.37 -9.78
C ALA A 82 18.60 -21.24 -10.55
N ALA A 83 17.53 -20.65 -10.00
CA ALA A 83 16.87 -19.51 -10.61
C ALA A 83 17.81 -18.31 -10.79
N LEU A 84 18.62 -17.99 -9.78
CA LEU A 84 19.63 -16.93 -9.84
C LEU A 84 20.74 -17.23 -10.88
N GLU A 85 21.21 -18.47 -10.97
CA GLU A 85 22.23 -18.90 -11.94
C GLU A 85 21.69 -18.83 -13.40
N MET A 86 20.39 -19.06 -13.61
CA MET A 86 19.73 -18.87 -14.91
C MET A 86 19.51 -17.40 -15.27
N GLY A 87 19.72 -16.47 -14.34
CA GLY A 87 19.54 -15.04 -14.56
C GLY A 87 18.14 -14.52 -14.19
N ILE A 88 17.39 -15.20 -13.32
CA ILE A 88 16.15 -14.72 -12.72
C ILE A 88 16.52 -14.05 -11.39
N SER A 89 16.21 -12.77 -11.24
CA SER A 89 16.44 -12.00 -10.02
C SER A 89 15.13 -11.43 -9.50
N MET A 90 14.91 -11.49 -8.18
CA MET A 90 13.69 -10.97 -7.56
C MET A 90 14.04 -9.90 -6.53
N ILE A 91 13.31 -8.80 -6.57
CA ILE A 91 13.28 -7.74 -5.57
C ILE A 91 11.97 -7.92 -4.82
N HIS A 92 12.08 -8.28 -3.55
CA HIS A 92 10.92 -8.57 -2.69
C HIS A 92 10.28 -7.28 -2.17
N GLN A 93 9.00 -7.34 -1.86
CA GLN A 93 8.23 -6.27 -1.25
C GLN A 93 8.81 -5.88 0.13
N GLU A 94 9.16 -6.88 0.95
CA GLU A 94 9.85 -6.66 2.22
C GLU A 94 11.36 -6.76 2.00
N LEU A 95 12.06 -5.66 2.30
CA LEU A 95 13.50 -5.59 2.20
C LEU A 95 14.16 -6.46 3.28
N SER A 96 15.15 -7.25 2.88
CA SER A 96 15.92 -8.09 3.79
C SER A 96 17.43 -7.86 3.67
N PRO A 97 17.94 -6.61 3.68
CA PRO A 97 19.36 -6.34 3.64
C PRO A 97 20.03 -6.77 4.97
N VAL A 98 21.27 -7.16 4.90
CA VAL A 98 22.07 -7.37 6.11
C VAL A 98 22.57 -6.01 6.60
N LEU A 99 21.89 -5.46 7.62
CA LEU A 99 22.06 -4.08 8.07
C LEU A 99 23.47 -3.73 8.54
N ASP A 100 24.18 -4.69 9.15
CA ASP A 100 25.54 -4.50 9.67
C ASP A 100 26.65 -4.56 8.61
N LEU A 101 26.34 -5.06 7.42
CA LEU A 101 27.25 -5.10 6.30
C LEU A 101 27.22 -3.81 5.49
N SER A 102 28.30 -3.55 4.76
CA SER A 102 28.39 -2.43 3.82
C SER A 102 27.50 -2.66 2.59
N ILE A 103 27.28 -1.60 1.82
CA ILE A 103 26.59 -1.67 0.53
C ILE A 103 27.29 -2.68 -0.40
N ALA A 104 28.63 -2.63 -0.46
CA ALA A 104 29.41 -3.54 -1.29
C ALA A 104 29.23 -5.00 -0.89
N GLU A 105 29.28 -5.31 0.40
CA GLU A 105 29.06 -6.66 0.91
C GLU A 105 27.62 -7.15 0.65
N ASN A 106 26.61 -6.29 0.77
CA ASN A 106 25.23 -6.65 0.44
C ASN A 106 25.03 -6.94 -1.06
N ILE A 107 25.65 -6.13 -1.94
CA ILE A 107 25.53 -6.32 -3.39
C ILE A 107 26.21 -7.63 -3.82
N PHE A 108 27.37 -7.96 -3.25
CA PHE A 108 28.15 -9.15 -3.61
C PHE A 108 27.85 -10.38 -2.75
N LEU A 109 26.91 -10.30 -1.82
CA LEU A 109 26.59 -11.40 -0.90
C LEU A 109 26.39 -12.74 -1.65
N GLY A 110 27.20 -13.75 -1.28
CA GLY A 110 27.20 -15.09 -1.89
C GLY A 110 27.87 -15.18 -3.26
N ARG A 111 28.62 -14.13 -3.69
CA ARG A 111 29.41 -14.09 -4.94
C ARG A 111 30.61 -13.14 -4.82
N GLU A 112 31.17 -13.07 -3.64
CA GLU A 112 32.29 -12.20 -3.31
C GLU A 112 33.49 -12.46 -4.25
N PRO A 113 34.09 -11.42 -4.88
CA PRO A 113 35.27 -11.59 -5.68
C PRO A 113 36.43 -12.08 -4.81
N THR A 114 37.20 -13.03 -5.32
CA THR A 114 38.31 -13.63 -4.59
C THR A 114 39.66 -13.23 -5.17
N LEU A 115 40.68 -13.17 -4.33
CA LEU A 115 42.04 -12.89 -4.76
C LEU A 115 42.56 -14.01 -5.70
N GLY A 116 43.22 -13.63 -6.80
CA GLY A 116 43.76 -14.60 -7.76
C GLY A 116 42.74 -15.14 -8.78
N HIS A 117 41.61 -14.48 -8.94
CA HIS A 117 40.65 -14.82 -9.97
C HIS A 117 41.25 -14.68 -11.37
N GLY A 118 41.27 -15.79 -12.15
CA GLY A 118 41.85 -15.83 -13.52
C GLY A 118 43.22 -16.50 -13.64
N SER A 119 43.88 -16.90 -12.55
CA SER A 119 45.23 -17.53 -12.57
C SER A 119 45.23 -19.05 -12.34
N GLY A 120 44.13 -19.75 -12.61
CA GLY A 120 43.99 -21.18 -12.28
C GLY A 120 43.74 -21.40 -10.77
N TRP A 121 43.89 -22.64 -10.29
CA TRP A 121 43.74 -22.95 -8.88
C TRP A 121 44.83 -22.28 -8.03
N SER A 122 44.42 -21.35 -7.16
CA SER A 122 45.33 -20.62 -6.25
C SER A 122 44.76 -20.62 -4.83
N PRO A 123 45.58 -20.87 -3.78
CA PRO A 123 45.13 -20.75 -2.39
C PRO A 123 44.64 -19.34 -2.04
N LEU A 124 44.96 -18.32 -2.83
CA LEU A 124 44.48 -16.96 -2.67
C LEU A 124 42.95 -16.84 -2.96
N GLN A 125 42.38 -17.79 -3.70
CA GLN A 125 40.91 -17.83 -3.95
C GLN A 125 40.09 -18.11 -2.69
N LEU A 126 40.69 -18.47 -1.58
CA LEU A 126 40.03 -18.58 -0.28
C LEU A 126 39.83 -17.24 0.42
N PHE A 127 40.42 -16.16 -0.11
CA PHE A 127 40.33 -14.82 0.48
C PHE A 127 39.51 -13.90 -0.43
N VAL A 128 38.62 -13.14 0.19
CA VAL A 128 37.79 -12.13 -0.52
C VAL A 128 38.63 -10.93 -0.92
N ASP A 129 38.50 -10.48 -2.15
CA ASP A 129 39.07 -9.21 -2.63
C ASP A 129 38.13 -8.04 -2.32
N PHE A 130 38.17 -7.55 -1.09
CA PHE A 130 37.40 -6.40 -0.64
C PHE A 130 37.64 -5.13 -1.47
N LYS A 131 38.88 -4.96 -1.98
CA LYS A 131 39.22 -3.78 -2.77
C LYS A 131 38.51 -3.79 -4.13
N ALA A 132 38.54 -4.93 -4.80
CA ALA A 132 37.81 -5.13 -6.06
C ALA A 132 36.32 -4.98 -5.84
N MET A 133 35.78 -5.62 -4.80
CA MET A 133 34.34 -5.57 -4.45
C MET A 133 33.83 -4.13 -4.24
N VAL A 134 34.57 -3.32 -3.47
CA VAL A 134 34.22 -1.91 -3.24
C VAL A 134 34.36 -1.10 -4.52
N ALA A 135 35.38 -1.31 -5.32
CA ALA A 135 35.61 -0.56 -6.57
C ALA A 135 34.49 -0.86 -7.60
N GLU A 136 34.14 -2.13 -7.78
CA GLU A 136 33.06 -2.54 -8.71
C GLU A 136 31.70 -2.02 -8.24
N THR A 137 31.43 -2.06 -6.94
CA THR A 137 30.21 -1.50 -6.36
C THR A 137 30.13 0.00 -6.59
N GLN A 138 31.21 0.75 -6.32
CA GLN A 138 31.19 2.21 -6.51
C GLN A 138 30.96 2.56 -7.98
N ALA A 139 31.62 1.87 -8.91
CA ALA A 139 31.40 2.07 -10.34
C ALA A 139 29.94 1.77 -10.76
N LEU A 140 29.29 0.79 -10.12
CA LEU A 140 27.86 0.50 -10.34
C LEU A 140 26.99 1.64 -9.80
N LEU A 141 27.22 2.09 -8.56
CA LEU A 141 26.46 3.18 -7.94
C LEU A 141 26.57 4.47 -8.75
N ASP A 142 27.78 4.82 -9.18
CA ASP A 142 28.06 6.01 -10.00
C ASP A 142 27.32 5.95 -11.34
N ARG A 143 27.33 4.77 -12.01
CA ARG A 143 26.59 4.54 -13.26
C ARG A 143 25.09 4.71 -13.08
N LEU A 144 24.53 4.28 -11.93
CA LEU A 144 23.11 4.40 -11.61
C LEU A 144 22.74 5.80 -11.06
N GLY A 145 23.69 6.69 -10.88
CA GLY A 145 23.48 8.02 -10.32
C GLY A 145 23.15 8.02 -8.83
N LEU A 146 23.47 6.93 -8.11
CA LEU A 146 23.22 6.78 -6.68
C LEU A 146 24.41 7.38 -5.88
N LYS A 147 24.13 8.42 -5.10
CA LYS A 147 25.14 9.16 -4.33
C LYS A 147 25.42 8.51 -2.97
N TYR A 148 25.86 7.24 -2.97
CA TYR A 148 26.25 6.51 -1.77
C TYR A 148 27.71 6.06 -1.87
N ASP A 149 28.40 5.95 -0.74
CA ASP A 149 29.73 5.30 -0.65
C ASP A 149 29.53 3.79 -0.52
N ALA A 150 30.19 3.01 -1.37
CA ALA A 150 30.13 1.54 -1.35
C ALA A 150 30.52 0.92 0.00
N ARG A 151 31.30 1.62 0.83
CA ARG A 151 31.72 1.20 2.18
C ARG A 151 30.70 1.54 3.26
N GLN A 152 29.69 2.36 2.95
CA GLN A 152 28.66 2.77 3.91
C GLN A 152 27.84 1.55 4.36
N LYS A 153 27.51 1.47 5.66
CA LYS A 153 26.66 0.39 6.18
C LYS A 153 25.21 0.57 5.73
N MET A 154 24.54 -0.53 5.44
CA MET A 154 23.12 -0.53 5.09
C MET A 154 22.24 0.10 6.17
N SER A 155 22.56 -0.12 7.45
CA SER A 155 21.82 0.46 8.60
C SER A 155 21.77 1.99 8.63
N THR A 156 22.64 2.67 7.89
CA THR A 156 22.68 4.15 7.84
C THR A 156 21.81 4.72 6.72
N LEU A 157 21.26 3.87 5.86
CA LEU A 157 20.41 4.28 4.74
C LEU A 157 18.94 4.44 5.19
N SER A 158 18.22 5.33 4.52
CA SER A 158 16.76 5.33 4.57
C SER A 158 16.19 4.04 3.94
N ILE A 159 14.94 3.72 4.24
CA ILE A 159 14.24 2.58 3.60
C ILE A 159 14.30 2.71 2.08
N ALA A 160 14.06 3.91 1.56
CA ALA A 160 14.19 4.21 0.14
C ALA A 160 15.61 3.96 -0.41
N GLY A 161 16.64 4.38 0.34
CA GLY A 161 18.02 4.10 0.00
C GLY A 161 18.33 2.60 -0.06
N MET A 162 17.83 1.82 0.91
CA MET A 162 17.96 0.36 0.91
C MET A 162 17.28 -0.27 -0.31
N GLN A 163 16.10 0.22 -0.69
CA GLN A 163 15.37 -0.21 -1.88
C GLN A 163 16.19 -0.01 -3.16
N LEU A 164 16.78 1.16 -3.32
CA LEU A 164 17.63 1.47 -4.47
C LEU A 164 18.89 0.58 -4.52
N ILE A 165 19.44 0.21 -3.39
CA ILE A 165 20.58 -0.72 -3.33
C ILE A 165 20.16 -2.16 -3.69
N GLU A 166 18.97 -2.63 -3.27
CA GLU A 166 18.48 -3.94 -3.71
C GLU A 166 18.24 -3.98 -5.22
N ILE A 167 17.76 -2.88 -5.82
CA ILE A 167 17.66 -2.74 -7.28
C ILE A 167 19.06 -2.80 -7.93
N ALA A 168 20.04 -2.05 -7.39
CA ALA A 168 21.40 -2.07 -7.88
C ALA A 168 22.02 -3.47 -7.79
N LYS A 169 21.72 -4.24 -6.74
CA LYS A 169 22.12 -5.64 -6.56
C LYS A 169 21.56 -6.54 -7.67
N ALA A 170 20.27 -6.40 -8.00
CA ALA A 170 19.64 -7.13 -9.10
C ALA A 170 20.30 -6.80 -10.45
N ILE A 171 20.56 -5.52 -10.72
CA ILE A 171 21.25 -5.05 -11.94
C ILE A 171 22.68 -5.61 -12.03
N SER A 172 23.40 -5.67 -10.90
CA SER A 172 24.79 -6.17 -10.85
C SER A 172 24.93 -7.63 -11.27
N ARG A 173 23.85 -8.41 -11.18
CA ARG A 173 23.82 -9.85 -11.54
C ARG A 173 23.64 -10.09 -13.03
N ARG A 174 23.52 -9.06 -13.88
CA ARG A 174 23.22 -9.16 -15.31
C ARG A 174 22.03 -10.08 -15.57
N ALA A 175 20.96 -9.89 -14.78
CA ALA A 175 19.77 -10.71 -14.86
C ALA A 175 19.14 -10.64 -16.27
N VAL A 176 18.64 -11.76 -16.74
CA VAL A 176 17.83 -11.86 -17.98
C VAL A 176 16.40 -11.45 -17.71
N LEU A 177 15.92 -11.78 -16.51
CA LEU A 177 14.59 -11.44 -16.01
C LEU A 177 14.70 -10.86 -14.59
N VAL A 178 14.12 -9.67 -14.39
CA VAL A 178 14.03 -9.03 -13.08
C VAL A 178 12.57 -8.97 -12.66
N ILE A 179 12.27 -9.52 -11.49
CA ILE A 179 10.96 -9.45 -10.86
C ILE A 179 11.01 -8.33 -9.81
N MET A 180 10.05 -7.41 -9.85
CA MET A 180 9.92 -6.30 -8.91
C MET A 180 8.54 -6.36 -8.26
N ASP A 181 8.48 -6.72 -6.97
CA ASP A 181 7.22 -6.84 -6.23
C ASP A 181 6.99 -5.56 -5.40
N GLU A 182 6.07 -4.71 -5.86
CA GLU A 182 5.70 -3.40 -5.29
C GLU A 182 6.91 -2.50 -4.92
N PRO A 183 7.86 -2.25 -5.85
CA PRO A 183 9.13 -1.61 -5.52
C PRO A 183 9.01 -0.13 -5.12
N THR A 184 7.82 0.46 -5.23
CA THR A 184 7.56 1.88 -4.93
C THR A 184 6.77 2.08 -3.64
N SER A 185 6.55 1.04 -2.85
CA SER A 185 5.71 1.11 -1.64
C SER A 185 6.29 2.01 -0.53
N ALA A 186 7.61 2.24 -0.53
CA ALA A 186 8.32 2.97 0.53
C ALA A 186 9.24 4.09 0.02
N ILE A 187 9.09 4.53 -1.24
CA ILE A 187 9.95 5.54 -1.86
C ILE A 187 9.17 6.78 -2.32
N SER A 188 9.84 7.94 -2.35
CA SER A 188 9.27 9.22 -2.77
C SER A 188 9.10 9.33 -4.29
N ASP A 189 8.29 10.27 -4.78
CA ASP A 189 8.06 10.50 -6.22
C ASP A 189 9.35 10.78 -7.00
N THR A 190 10.30 11.46 -6.39
CA THR A 190 11.63 11.70 -6.97
C THR A 190 12.42 10.40 -7.16
N GLU A 191 12.34 9.51 -6.19
CA GLU A 191 12.99 8.19 -6.24
C GLU A 191 12.27 7.24 -7.19
N VAL A 192 10.92 7.31 -7.27
CA VAL A 192 10.12 6.61 -8.29
C VAL A 192 10.57 7.01 -9.70
N ALA A 193 10.80 8.31 -9.95
CA ALA A 193 11.30 8.77 -11.24
C ALA A 193 12.70 8.23 -11.58
N MET A 194 13.57 8.05 -10.56
CA MET A 194 14.89 7.41 -10.74
C MET A 194 14.73 5.93 -11.06
N LEU A 195 13.89 5.21 -10.32
CA LEU A 195 13.59 3.80 -10.58
C LEU A 195 13.10 3.58 -12.01
N PHE A 196 12.18 4.42 -12.50
CA PHE A 196 11.63 4.27 -13.85
C PHE A 196 12.67 4.53 -14.94
N ARG A 197 13.66 5.40 -14.70
CA ARG A 197 14.82 5.53 -15.61
C ARG A 197 15.65 4.26 -15.64
N GLN A 198 15.92 3.67 -14.47
CA GLN A 198 16.67 2.41 -14.39
C GLN A 198 15.92 1.24 -15.05
N ILE A 199 14.58 1.20 -14.92
CA ILE A 199 13.73 0.24 -15.65
C ILE A 199 13.87 0.43 -17.17
N ALA A 200 13.86 1.68 -17.65
CA ALA A 200 14.03 1.98 -19.06
C ALA A 200 15.42 1.55 -19.58
N ASP A 201 16.48 1.76 -18.79
CA ASP A 201 17.84 1.34 -19.14
C ASP A 201 17.97 -0.19 -19.17
N LEU A 202 17.37 -0.91 -18.21
CA LEU A 202 17.31 -2.38 -18.21
C LEU A 202 16.56 -2.91 -19.43
N LYS A 203 15.40 -2.33 -19.73
CA LYS A 203 14.62 -2.67 -20.92
C LYS A 203 15.44 -2.45 -22.20
N ALA A 204 16.13 -1.31 -22.33
CA ALA A 204 16.99 -1.01 -23.48
C ALA A 204 18.17 -1.98 -23.62
N SER A 205 18.65 -2.58 -22.52
CA SER A 205 19.67 -3.63 -22.53
C SER A 205 19.15 -5.02 -22.87
N GLY A 206 17.84 -5.18 -23.13
CA GLY A 206 17.19 -6.45 -23.46
C GLY A 206 16.73 -7.26 -22.25
N THR A 207 16.85 -6.73 -21.02
CA THR A 207 16.37 -7.39 -19.81
C THR A 207 14.84 -7.38 -19.79
N ALA A 208 14.23 -8.54 -19.54
CA ALA A 208 12.79 -8.64 -19.29
C ALA A 208 12.46 -8.23 -17.85
N ILE A 209 11.36 -7.56 -17.65
CA ILE A 209 10.95 -7.10 -16.32
C ILE A 209 9.52 -7.55 -16.03
N ILE A 210 9.28 -8.23 -14.92
CA ILE A 210 7.95 -8.42 -14.35
C ILE A 210 7.81 -7.39 -13.23
N TYR A 211 6.81 -6.51 -13.38
CA TYR A 211 6.55 -5.45 -12.43
C TYR A 211 5.18 -5.66 -11.79
N ILE A 212 5.15 -5.81 -10.47
CA ILE A 212 3.90 -5.96 -9.72
C ILE A 212 3.60 -4.63 -9.03
N THR A 213 2.43 -4.09 -9.29
CA THR A 213 1.92 -2.89 -8.63
C THR A 213 0.39 -2.88 -8.67
N HIS A 214 -0.20 -2.11 -7.78
CA HIS A 214 -1.63 -1.78 -7.78
C HIS A 214 -1.88 -0.30 -8.10
N LYS A 215 -0.82 0.49 -8.35
CA LYS A 215 -0.90 1.92 -8.67
C LYS A 215 -1.09 2.13 -10.16
N MET A 216 -2.24 2.70 -10.54
CA MET A 216 -2.62 2.87 -11.95
C MET A 216 -1.66 3.75 -12.73
N ASP A 217 -1.20 4.85 -12.14
CA ASP A 217 -0.25 5.80 -12.76
C ASP A 217 1.08 5.11 -13.11
N GLU A 218 1.54 4.16 -12.27
CA GLU A 218 2.75 3.38 -12.56
C GLU A 218 2.52 2.43 -13.73
N ILE A 219 1.37 1.71 -13.71
CA ILE A 219 1.01 0.74 -14.75
C ILE A 219 1.05 1.41 -16.12
N PHE A 220 0.28 2.47 -16.30
CA PHE A 220 0.18 3.15 -17.61
C PHE A 220 1.44 3.89 -18.03
N ARG A 221 2.35 4.17 -17.09
CA ARG A 221 3.61 4.84 -17.38
C ARG A 221 4.68 3.90 -17.90
N ILE A 222 4.72 2.63 -17.44
CA ILE A 222 5.86 1.73 -17.72
C ILE A 222 5.50 0.46 -18.46
N ALA A 223 4.23 0.01 -18.45
CA ALA A 223 3.82 -1.28 -18.99
C ALA A 223 3.91 -1.33 -20.52
N ASP A 224 4.48 -2.41 -21.03
CA ASP A 224 4.30 -2.84 -22.43
C ASP A 224 3.17 -3.86 -22.55
N ASP A 225 3.15 -4.84 -21.63
CA ASP A 225 2.13 -5.87 -21.54
C ASP A 225 1.57 -5.93 -20.13
N ILE A 226 0.31 -6.33 -20.00
CA ILE A 226 -0.36 -6.48 -18.72
C ILE A 226 -1.00 -7.87 -18.67
N THR A 227 -0.77 -8.60 -17.55
CA THR A 227 -1.53 -9.81 -17.21
C THR A 227 -2.33 -9.56 -15.95
N ILE A 228 -3.58 -9.97 -15.96
CA ILE A 228 -4.54 -9.78 -14.87
C ILE A 228 -4.83 -11.13 -14.22
N ILE A 229 -4.62 -11.21 -12.91
CA ILE A 229 -4.95 -12.38 -12.09
C ILE A 229 -5.98 -11.96 -11.03
N ARG A 230 -6.99 -12.79 -10.83
CA ARG A 230 -8.02 -12.60 -9.80
C ARG A 230 -8.39 -13.93 -9.18
N ASP A 231 -8.43 -14.00 -7.84
CA ASP A 231 -8.79 -15.21 -7.07
C ASP A 231 -8.01 -16.46 -7.50
N GLY A 232 -6.71 -16.31 -7.79
CA GLY A 232 -5.84 -17.38 -8.25
C GLY A 232 -6.04 -17.80 -9.70
N GLN A 233 -6.88 -17.13 -10.46
CA GLN A 233 -7.18 -17.45 -11.85
C GLN A 233 -6.64 -16.43 -12.83
N TYR A 234 -6.25 -16.88 -14.01
CA TYR A 234 -5.94 -16.03 -15.14
C TYR A 234 -7.22 -15.39 -15.70
N ILE A 235 -7.24 -14.06 -15.82
CA ILE A 235 -8.40 -13.33 -16.34
C ILE A 235 -8.16 -12.88 -17.77
N ASP A 236 -7.08 -12.13 -18.02
CA ASP A 236 -6.76 -11.60 -19.35
C ASP A 236 -5.28 -11.23 -19.44
N SER A 237 -4.75 -11.13 -20.66
CA SER A 237 -3.40 -10.63 -20.92
C SER A 237 -3.35 -9.98 -22.30
N ASN A 238 -2.88 -8.71 -22.34
CA ASN A 238 -2.78 -7.97 -23.59
C ASN A 238 -1.70 -6.88 -23.47
N ILE A 239 -1.43 -6.18 -24.59
CA ILE A 239 -0.60 -4.97 -24.60
C ILE A 239 -1.25 -3.88 -23.73
N ALA A 240 -0.45 -3.08 -23.04
CA ALA A 240 -0.95 -2.06 -22.11
C ALA A 240 -1.93 -1.07 -22.78
N SER A 241 -1.69 -0.72 -24.04
CA SER A 241 -2.55 0.20 -24.80
C SER A 241 -3.95 -0.36 -25.14
N ALA A 242 -4.20 -1.64 -24.89
CA ALA A 242 -5.52 -2.26 -25.07
C ALA A 242 -6.46 -2.00 -23.89
N TYR A 243 -5.93 -1.51 -22.75
CA TYR A 243 -6.69 -1.23 -21.56
C TYR A 243 -6.76 0.28 -21.29
N ASP A 244 -7.90 0.74 -20.88
CA ASP A 244 -8.05 1.99 -20.12
C ASP A 244 -8.13 1.66 -18.62
N GLU A 245 -7.97 2.68 -17.78
CA GLU A 245 -8.00 2.55 -16.33
C GLU A 245 -9.29 1.86 -15.85
N SER A 246 -10.41 2.21 -16.47
CA SER A 246 -11.73 1.70 -16.13
C SER A 246 -11.86 0.21 -16.40
N THR A 247 -11.43 -0.22 -17.56
CA THR A 247 -11.45 -1.63 -17.98
C THR A 247 -10.49 -2.46 -17.13
N LEU A 248 -9.29 -1.94 -16.87
CA LEU A 248 -8.28 -2.64 -16.06
C LEU A 248 -8.80 -2.89 -14.65
N ILE A 249 -9.36 -1.87 -14.00
CA ILE A 249 -9.95 -1.99 -12.67
C ILE A 249 -11.14 -2.98 -12.68
N ALA A 250 -12.02 -2.89 -13.68
CA ALA A 250 -13.16 -3.81 -13.78
C ALA A 250 -12.72 -5.27 -13.91
N LEU A 251 -11.67 -5.57 -14.66
CA LEU A 251 -11.11 -6.92 -14.80
C LEU A 251 -10.41 -7.39 -13.52
N MET A 252 -9.67 -6.51 -12.83
CA MET A 252 -9.00 -6.82 -11.57
C MET A 252 -9.99 -7.15 -10.45
N VAL A 253 -11.06 -6.34 -10.32
CA VAL A 253 -12.05 -6.44 -9.22
C VAL A 253 -13.22 -7.35 -9.57
N GLY A 254 -13.48 -7.56 -10.86
CA GLY A 254 -14.63 -8.32 -11.34
C GLY A 254 -15.96 -7.56 -11.25
N ARG A 255 -15.92 -6.24 -11.04
CA ARG A 255 -17.09 -5.35 -10.91
C ARG A 255 -16.83 -4.05 -11.66
N THR A 256 -17.90 -3.36 -12.07
CA THR A 256 -17.82 -2.07 -12.77
C THR A 256 -17.38 -0.93 -11.85
N ILE A 257 -16.75 0.11 -12.40
CA ILE A 257 -16.19 1.29 -11.66
C ILE A 257 -17.26 2.04 -10.87
N SER A 258 -18.52 2.06 -11.31
CA SER A 258 -19.64 2.64 -10.54
C SER A 258 -19.78 2.02 -9.14
N SER A 259 -19.08 0.93 -8.85
CA SER A 259 -19.02 0.27 -7.54
C SER A 259 -17.81 0.64 -6.68
N ILE A 260 -16.81 1.40 -7.19
CA ILE A 260 -15.61 1.77 -6.42
C ILE A 260 -15.91 2.87 -5.41
N PHE A 261 -16.68 3.87 -5.85
CA PHE A 261 -17.16 4.95 -4.99
C PHE A 261 -18.69 4.84 -4.83
N PRO A 262 -19.18 3.91 -3.99
CA PRO A 262 -20.61 3.62 -3.83
C PRO A 262 -21.28 4.68 -2.95
N LYS A 263 -21.03 5.95 -3.26
CA LYS A 263 -21.63 7.09 -2.57
C LYS A 263 -23.09 7.20 -3.00
N GLU A 264 -23.97 7.16 -2.02
CA GLU A 264 -25.38 7.44 -2.19
C GLU A 264 -25.70 8.81 -1.57
N GLU A 265 -26.68 9.50 -2.12
CA GLU A 265 -27.18 10.73 -1.53
C GLU A 265 -27.93 10.41 -0.23
N VAL A 266 -27.48 11.02 0.85
CA VAL A 266 -28.08 10.89 2.18
C VAL A 266 -28.61 12.26 2.60
N PRO A 267 -29.79 12.36 3.22
CA PRO A 267 -30.27 13.62 3.76
C PRO A 267 -29.27 14.16 4.80
N ILE A 268 -28.76 15.36 4.56
CA ILE A 268 -27.84 16.05 5.47
C ILE A 268 -28.65 16.72 6.57
N GLY A 269 -28.33 16.37 7.82
CA GLY A 269 -29.03 16.86 9.01
C GLY A 269 -28.40 18.11 9.61
N ASP A 270 -28.59 18.28 10.92
CA ASP A 270 -28.06 19.39 11.70
C ASP A 270 -26.53 19.31 11.88
N VAL A 271 -25.91 20.42 12.28
CA VAL A 271 -24.48 20.48 12.57
C VAL A 271 -24.17 19.60 13.78
N ALA A 272 -23.36 18.57 13.56
CA ALA A 272 -22.83 17.69 14.60
C ALA A 272 -21.56 18.27 15.20
N LEU A 273 -20.58 18.64 14.34
CA LEU A 273 -19.30 19.21 14.77
C LEU A 273 -19.15 20.63 14.23
N ASP A 274 -18.75 21.57 15.09
CA ASP A 274 -18.47 22.97 14.74
C ASP A 274 -17.08 23.33 15.27
N VAL A 275 -16.19 23.59 14.32
CA VAL A 275 -14.77 23.91 14.55
C VAL A 275 -14.58 25.40 14.25
N ARG A 276 -14.03 26.17 15.20
CA ARG A 276 -13.86 27.63 15.05
C ARG A 276 -12.48 28.09 15.45
N GLY A 277 -11.77 28.70 14.52
CA GLY A 277 -10.50 29.39 14.73
C GLY A 277 -9.40 28.49 15.32
N LEU A 278 -9.40 27.18 15.03
CA LEU A 278 -8.38 26.28 15.55
C LEU A 278 -7.00 26.72 15.09
N THR A 279 -6.11 26.89 16.06
CA THR A 279 -4.74 27.32 15.81
C THR A 279 -3.78 26.51 16.67
N ARG A 280 -2.70 26.05 16.04
CA ARG A 280 -1.51 25.49 16.66
C ARG A 280 -0.29 26.15 16.03
N HIS A 281 0.43 26.94 16.82
CA HIS A 281 1.53 27.76 16.32
C HIS A 281 2.58 26.95 15.58
N GLY A 282 2.94 27.40 14.39
CA GLY A 282 3.93 26.75 13.53
C GLY A 282 3.41 25.51 12.75
N VAL A 283 2.14 25.12 12.94
CA VAL A 283 1.55 23.94 12.28
C VAL A 283 0.33 24.33 11.44
N PHE A 284 -0.69 24.92 12.07
CA PHE A 284 -1.88 25.42 11.36
C PHE A 284 -2.48 26.63 12.08
N SER A 285 -3.26 27.44 11.37
CA SER A 285 -3.87 28.65 11.95
C SER A 285 -5.24 28.95 11.36
N ASP A 286 -6.15 29.39 12.23
CA ASP A 286 -7.50 29.88 11.93
C ASP A 286 -8.34 28.93 11.07
N ILE A 287 -8.36 27.64 11.46
CA ILE A 287 -9.15 26.62 10.80
C ILE A 287 -10.59 26.66 11.36
N SER A 288 -11.56 26.88 10.46
CA SER A 288 -12.97 26.97 10.82
C SER A 288 -13.83 26.24 9.81
N PHE A 289 -14.60 25.24 10.25
CA PHE A 289 -15.55 24.50 9.42
C PHE A 289 -16.58 23.76 10.28
N THR A 290 -17.63 23.29 9.64
CA THR A 290 -18.66 22.47 10.28
C THR A 290 -18.78 21.12 9.61
N VAL A 291 -19.24 20.10 10.34
CA VAL A 291 -19.62 18.81 9.78
C VAL A 291 -21.03 18.48 10.25
N ARG A 292 -21.92 18.08 9.34
CA ARG A 292 -23.31 17.81 9.63
C ARG A 292 -23.57 16.30 9.76
N ARG A 293 -24.65 15.95 10.43
CA ARG A 293 -25.09 14.54 10.50
C ARG A 293 -25.41 14.00 9.11
N GLY A 294 -24.88 12.79 8.81
CA GLY A 294 -25.05 12.18 7.50
C GLY A 294 -24.15 12.74 6.40
N GLU A 295 -23.23 13.64 6.74
CA GLU A 295 -22.31 14.28 5.80
C GLU A 295 -20.92 13.65 5.84
N ILE A 296 -20.27 13.58 4.68
CA ILE A 296 -18.82 13.32 4.54
C ILE A 296 -18.14 14.61 4.10
N VAL A 297 -17.33 15.19 4.96
CA VAL A 297 -16.48 16.34 4.63
C VAL A 297 -15.09 15.82 4.29
N GLY A 298 -14.63 16.04 3.06
CA GLY A 298 -13.30 15.68 2.61
C GLY A 298 -12.29 16.80 2.93
N LEU A 299 -11.19 16.47 3.60
CA LEU A 299 -10.04 17.37 3.74
C LEU A 299 -9.00 17.02 2.68
N SER A 300 -8.76 17.90 1.73
CA SER A 300 -7.82 17.76 0.63
C SER A 300 -6.67 18.76 0.74
N GLY A 301 -5.56 18.48 0.06
CA GLY A 301 -4.37 19.36 0.02
C GLY A 301 -3.11 18.55 -0.25
N LEU A 302 -2.00 19.23 -0.51
CA LEU A 302 -0.70 18.58 -0.71
C LEU A 302 -0.19 17.91 0.58
N VAL A 303 0.79 17.02 0.43
CA VAL A 303 1.48 16.42 1.57
C VAL A 303 2.10 17.53 2.44
N GLY A 304 1.86 17.45 3.76
CA GLY A 304 2.28 18.52 4.70
C GLY A 304 1.37 19.74 4.75
N ALA A 305 0.17 19.69 4.16
CA ALA A 305 -0.80 20.79 4.23
C ALA A 305 -1.42 21.02 5.61
N GLY A 306 -1.18 20.15 6.60
CA GLY A 306 -1.70 20.27 7.97
C GLY A 306 -3.03 19.55 8.24
N ARG A 307 -3.48 18.68 7.34
CA ARG A 307 -4.76 17.96 7.42
C ARG A 307 -4.83 17.02 8.63
N THR A 308 -3.84 16.13 8.75
CA THR A 308 -3.70 15.16 9.85
C THR A 308 -3.56 15.88 11.20
N GLU A 309 -2.79 16.96 11.25
CA GLU A 309 -2.56 17.74 12.46
C GLU A 309 -3.85 18.40 12.96
N VAL A 310 -4.71 18.91 12.08
CA VAL A 310 -6.05 19.42 12.43
C VAL A 310 -6.93 18.30 12.98
N ALA A 311 -6.95 17.13 12.34
CA ALA A 311 -7.71 15.98 12.81
C ALA A 311 -7.24 15.50 14.18
N ARG A 312 -5.93 15.40 14.40
CA ARG A 312 -5.30 15.05 15.68
C ARG A 312 -5.66 16.03 16.80
N ALA A 313 -5.71 17.32 16.48
CA ALA A 313 -6.11 18.34 17.44
C ALA A 313 -7.61 18.24 17.81
N ILE A 314 -8.50 17.97 16.84
CA ILE A 314 -9.92 17.73 17.10
C ILE A 314 -10.13 16.46 17.93
N PHE A 315 -9.28 15.44 17.77
CA PHE A 315 -9.32 14.21 18.55
C PHE A 315 -8.64 14.32 19.92
N GLY A 316 -7.99 15.48 20.22
CA GLY A 316 -7.31 15.71 21.51
C GLY A 316 -5.94 15.04 21.63
N LEU A 317 -5.33 14.59 20.54
CA LEU A 317 -3.95 14.07 20.52
C LEU A 317 -2.93 15.20 20.59
N ASP A 318 -3.23 16.33 19.98
CA ASP A 318 -2.36 17.50 19.92
C ASP A 318 -3.05 18.69 20.59
N ALA A 319 -2.31 19.40 21.46
CA ALA A 319 -2.84 20.57 22.14
C ALA A 319 -3.08 21.74 21.18
N LEU A 320 -4.13 22.51 21.43
CA LEU A 320 -4.48 23.73 20.71
C LEU A 320 -3.96 24.95 21.45
N ASP A 321 -3.46 25.93 20.72
CA ASP A 321 -3.09 27.25 21.27
C ASP A 321 -4.30 28.19 21.30
N ALA A 322 -5.23 28.06 20.35
CA ALA A 322 -6.46 28.84 20.29
C ALA A 322 -7.56 28.11 19.49
N GLY A 323 -8.79 28.58 19.64
CA GLY A 323 -9.96 28.07 18.94
C GLY A 323 -10.88 27.25 19.83
N GLN A 324 -11.95 26.74 19.24
CA GLN A 324 -13.01 26.01 19.94
C GLN A 324 -13.53 24.86 19.07
N VAL A 325 -13.83 23.74 19.72
CA VAL A 325 -14.55 22.61 19.14
C VAL A 325 -15.89 22.47 19.86
N ARG A 326 -16.98 22.40 19.11
CA ARG A 326 -18.32 22.16 19.65
C ARG A 326 -18.93 20.90 19.02
N LEU A 327 -19.55 20.09 19.84
CA LEU A 327 -20.30 18.92 19.41
C LEU A 327 -21.77 19.08 19.79
N ASP A 328 -22.67 18.98 18.82
CA ASP A 328 -24.12 19.22 19.01
C ASP A 328 -24.40 20.55 19.73
N GLY A 329 -23.62 21.59 19.42
CA GLY A 329 -23.70 22.91 20.02
C GLY A 329 -23.00 23.07 21.38
N ALA A 330 -22.66 21.99 22.08
CA ALA A 330 -21.94 22.03 23.35
C ALA A 330 -20.44 22.25 23.14
N LEU A 331 -19.83 23.19 23.88
CA LEU A 331 -18.39 23.41 23.84
C LEU A 331 -17.66 22.22 24.48
N LEU A 332 -16.69 21.67 23.77
CA LEU A 332 -15.83 20.61 24.29
C LEU A 332 -14.52 21.16 24.87
N THR A 333 -14.09 20.56 25.94
CA THR A 333 -12.73 20.73 26.48
C THR A 333 -11.99 19.43 26.23
N LEU A 334 -11.09 19.46 25.24
CA LEU A 334 -10.36 18.28 24.77
C LEU A 334 -8.91 18.39 25.27
N CYS A 335 -8.59 17.73 26.36
CA CYS A 335 -7.24 17.68 26.92
C CYS A 335 -6.47 16.43 26.48
N ASN A 336 -7.18 15.39 26.11
CA ASN A 336 -6.63 14.10 25.71
C ASN A 336 -7.66 13.32 24.84
N PRO A 337 -7.25 12.24 24.14
CA PRO A 337 -8.16 11.42 23.32
C PRO A 337 -9.34 10.82 24.08
N SER A 338 -9.19 10.50 25.38
CA SER A 338 -10.29 9.93 26.18
C SER A 338 -11.46 10.90 26.30
N ASP A 339 -11.19 12.21 26.35
CA ASP A 339 -12.23 13.24 26.35
C ASP A 339 -13.04 13.20 25.05
N ALA A 340 -12.36 13.13 23.90
CA ALA A 340 -13.01 13.02 22.59
C ALA A 340 -13.84 11.75 22.47
N ILE A 341 -13.30 10.60 22.87
CA ILE A 341 -13.96 9.30 22.84
C ILE A 341 -15.23 9.32 23.70
N SER A 342 -15.16 9.86 24.92
CA SER A 342 -16.31 9.95 25.83
C SER A 342 -17.47 10.80 25.28
N HIS A 343 -17.17 11.74 24.37
CA HIS A 343 -18.16 12.57 23.68
C HIS A 343 -18.62 11.97 22.33
N GLY A 344 -18.08 10.80 21.92
CA GLY A 344 -18.46 10.13 20.68
C GLY A 344 -17.71 10.63 19.45
N ILE A 345 -16.49 11.15 19.61
CA ILE A 345 -15.56 11.44 18.52
C ILE A 345 -14.53 10.31 18.46
N ALA A 346 -14.31 9.74 17.30
CA ALA A 346 -13.29 8.72 17.06
C ALA A 346 -12.40 9.08 15.88
N MET A 347 -11.17 8.55 15.88
CA MET A 347 -10.20 8.76 14.81
C MET A 347 -9.56 7.44 14.40
N VAL A 348 -9.60 7.17 13.11
CA VAL A 348 -8.80 6.15 12.43
C VAL A 348 -7.56 6.86 11.91
N SER A 349 -6.39 6.46 12.39
CA SER A 349 -5.10 7.05 12.02
C SER A 349 -4.58 6.53 10.68
N GLU A 350 -3.66 7.26 10.06
CA GLU A 350 -3.03 6.92 8.79
C GLU A 350 -2.25 5.59 8.87
N ASP A 351 -1.46 5.38 9.93
CA ASP A 351 -0.74 4.12 10.13
C ASP A 351 -1.50 3.18 11.07
N ARG A 352 -2.33 2.32 10.46
CA ARG A 352 -3.10 1.32 11.22
C ARG A 352 -2.24 0.32 11.97
N LYS A 353 -1.01 0.01 11.48
CA LYS A 353 -0.13 -0.99 12.09
C LYS A 353 0.59 -0.44 13.33
N ALA A 354 1.04 0.81 13.26
CA ALA A 354 1.76 1.45 14.36
C ALA A 354 0.82 2.05 15.42
N GLU A 355 -0.32 2.62 15.00
CA GLU A 355 -1.19 3.41 15.88
C GLU A 355 -2.60 2.81 16.04
N GLY A 356 -3.08 2.07 15.05
CA GLY A 356 -4.46 1.58 15.02
C GLY A 356 -4.67 0.23 15.70
N LEU A 357 -3.69 -0.67 15.67
CA LEU A 357 -3.80 -2.07 16.07
C LEU A 357 -2.67 -2.51 17.00
N VAL A 358 -2.97 -3.48 17.86
CA VAL A 358 -1.98 -4.25 18.61
C VAL A 358 -1.77 -5.57 17.86
N LEU A 359 -0.80 -5.62 16.95
CA LEU A 359 -0.62 -6.70 15.96
C LEU A 359 -0.43 -8.11 16.55
N CYS A 360 0.14 -8.20 17.77
CA CYS A 360 0.33 -9.47 18.48
C CYS A 360 -0.93 -9.97 19.23
N ARG A 361 -2.01 -9.18 19.24
CA ARG A 361 -3.27 -9.51 19.90
C ARG A 361 -4.30 -10.04 18.89
N SER A 362 -5.35 -10.68 19.44
CA SER A 362 -6.44 -11.24 18.67
C SER A 362 -7.35 -10.17 18.03
N VAL A 363 -8.19 -10.59 17.10
CA VAL A 363 -9.26 -9.76 16.53
C VAL A 363 -10.19 -9.25 17.62
N GLN A 364 -10.62 -10.13 18.55
CA GLN A 364 -11.50 -9.77 19.66
C GLN A 364 -10.89 -8.67 20.53
N GLU A 365 -9.67 -8.89 21.01
CA GLU A 365 -8.97 -7.94 21.88
C GLU A 365 -8.77 -6.55 21.21
N ASN A 366 -8.49 -6.54 19.91
CA ASN A 366 -8.36 -5.27 19.17
C ASN A 366 -9.71 -4.55 19.01
N ILE A 367 -10.81 -5.29 18.78
CA ILE A 367 -12.14 -4.69 18.65
C ILE A 367 -12.59 -4.07 19.98
N SER A 368 -12.41 -4.75 21.10
CA SER A 368 -12.89 -4.30 22.43
C SER A 368 -12.01 -3.25 23.08
N LEU A 369 -10.74 -3.10 22.67
CA LEU A 369 -9.69 -2.34 23.33
C LEU A 369 -10.09 -0.90 23.74
N ALA A 370 -10.77 -0.16 22.85
CA ALA A 370 -11.14 1.23 23.11
C ALA A 370 -12.42 1.38 23.96
N ASN A 371 -13.10 0.29 24.28
CA ASN A 371 -14.38 0.26 24.98
C ASN A 371 -14.42 -0.86 26.04
N LEU A 372 -13.29 -1.19 26.64
CA LEU A 372 -13.19 -2.29 27.62
C LEU A 372 -14.09 -2.07 28.84
N ASP A 373 -14.31 -0.85 29.26
CA ASP A 373 -15.20 -0.47 30.35
C ASP A 373 -16.62 -1.00 30.16
N LYS A 374 -17.10 -1.15 28.94
CA LYS A 374 -18.41 -1.76 28.62
C LYS A 374 -18.50 -3.25 28.97
N PHE A 375 -17.35 -3.91 29.01
CA PHE A 375 -17.23 -5.35 29.27
C PHE A 375 -16.73 -5.68 30.68
N VAL A 376 -16.58 -4.67 31.55
CA VAL A 376 -16.13 -4.82 32.93
C VAL A 376 -17.20 -4.30 33.90
N PRO A 377 -18.33 -5.02 34.07
CA PRO A 377 -19.41 -4.60 34.96
C PRO A 377 -19.05 -4.69 36.47
N GLY A 378 -17.78 -4.81 36.80
CA GLY A 378 -17.26 -4.89 38.17
C GLY A 378 -15.74 -4.99 38.15
N LEU A 379 -15.20 -6.10 38.71
CA LEU A 379 -13.74 -6.33 38.77
C LEU A 379 -13.21 -7.27 37.65
N PHE A 380 -14.09 -7.93 36.91
CA PHE A 380 -13.71 -8.94 35.93
C PHE A 380 -14.31 -8.63 34.57
N LEU A 381 -13.57 -9.03 33.53
CA LEU A 381 -14.01 -8.93 32.16
C LEU A 381 -15.10 -9.97 31.87
N ASP A 382 -16.24 -9.50 31.35
CA ASP A 382 -17.30 -10.38 30.81
C ASP A 382 -16.91 -10.84 29.39
N GLN A 383 -16.22 -11.96 29.33
CA GLN A 383 -15.77 -12.56 28.06
C GLN A 383 -16.93 -12.95 27.14
N HIS A 384 -18.10 -13.31 27.69
CA HIS A 384 -19.26 -13.67 26.89
C HIS A 384 -19.83 -12.46 26.17
N ALA A 385 -19.99 -11.34 26.89
CA ALA A 385 -20.45 -10.09 26.31
C ALA A 385 -19.44 -9.57 25.27
N GLU A 386 -18.14 -9.64 25.58
CA GLU A 386 -17.07 -9.24 24.67
C GLU A 386 -17.08 -10.07 23.37
N THR A 387 -17.20 -11.40 23.48
CA THR A 387 -17.25 -12.31 22.32
C THR A 387 -18.51 -12.07 21.47
N ALA A 388 -19.66 -11.92 22.12
CA ALA A 388 -20.93 -11.64 21.41
C ALA A 388 -20.83 -10.36 20.59
N GLU A 389 -20.25 -9.31 21.14
CA GLU A 389 -20.07 -8.02 20.46
C GLU A 389 -18.99 -8.10 19.37
N GLY A 390 -17.90 -8.84 19.60
CA GLY A 390 -16.89 -9.15 18.60
C GLY A 390 -17.48 -9.85 17.37
N GLU A 391 -18.33 -10.86 17.57
CA GLU A 391 -19.03 -11.56 16.48
C GLU A 391 -20.03 -10.61 15.77
N ARG A 392 -20.71 -9.75 16.51
CA ARG A 392 -21.58 -8.72 15.90
C ARG A 392 -20.80 -7.82 14.98
N MET A 393 -19.63 -7.30 15.41
CA MET A 393 -18.76 -6.44 14.59
C MET A 393 -18.18 -7.19 13.40
N ARG A 394 -17.74 -8.44 13.60
CA ARG A 394 -17.25 -9.30 12.51
C ARG A 394 -18.28 -9.44 11.40
N ASN A 395 -19.54 -9.71 11.76
CA ASN A 395 -20.64 -9.87 10.80
C ASN A 395 -21.04 -8.54 10.16
N LEU A 396 -21.16 -7.46 10.93
CA LEU A 396 -21.53 -6.12 10.46
C LEU A 396 -20.56 -5.60 9.40
N LEU A 397 -19.25 -5.75 9.65
CA LEU A 397 -18.19 -5.26 8.78
C LEU A 397 -17.68 -6.31 7.80
N GLN A 398 -18.25 -7.52 7.84
CA GLN A 398 -17.81 -8.65 7.02
C GLN A 398 -16.29 -8.89 7.12
N ILE A 399 -15.78 -8.96 8.36
CA ILE A 399 -14.35 -9.21 8.61
C ILE A 399 -14.05 -10.67 8.30
N LYS A 400 -13.15 -10.91 7.33
CA LYS A 400 -12.74 -12.25 6.92
C LYS A 400 -11.63 -12.73 7.84
N THR A 401 -12.01 -13.53 8.84
CA THR A 401 -11.10 -14.19 9.79
C THR A 401 -11.59 -15.60 10.10
N ALA A 402 -10.69 -16.52 10.41
CA ALA A 402 -11.04 -17.90 10.79
C ALA A 402 -11.78 -17.92 12.15
N SER A 403 -11.33 -17.13 13.13
CA SER A 403 -11.96 -16.96 14.44
C SER A 403 -11.65 -15.57 14.98
N LEU A 404 -12.31 -15.18 16.07
CA LEU A 404 -11.98 -13.95 16.80
C LEU A 404 -10.64 -14.04 17.55
N ASP A 405 -10.12 -15.26 17.80
CA ASP A 405 -8.82 -15.47 18.43
C ASP A 405 -7.64 -15.35 17.46
N THR A 406 -7.92 -15.19 16.15
CA THR A 406 -6.89 -15.04 15.13
C THR A 406 -6.09 -13.76 15.41
N GLY A 407 -4.75 -13.87 15.38
CA GLY A 407 -3.85 -12.70 15.54
C GLY A 407 -4.02 -11.72 14.38
N VAL A 408 -4.27 -10.43 14.70
CA VAL A 408 -4.56 -9.39 13.68
C VAL A 408 -3.41 -9.21 12.69
N GLY A 409 -2.16 -9.43 13.14
CA GLY A 409 -0.98 -9.33 12.28
C GLY A 409 -0.98 -10.25 11.06
N THR A 410 -1.76 -11.36 11.09
CA THR A 410 -1.84 -12.32 9.99
C THR A 410 -2.91 -11.99 8.94
N LEU A 411 -3.73 -10.98 9.19
CA LEU A 411 -4.85 -10.62 8.32
C LEU A 411 -4.41 -9.67 7.20
N SER A 412 -5.16 -9.68 6.09
CA SER A 412 -4.98 -8.70 5.01
C SER A 412 -5.23 -7.26 5.47
N GLY A 413 -4.61 -6.29 4.78
CA GLY A 413 -4.75 -4.87 5.10
C GLY A 413 -6.20 -4.38 5.16
N GLY A 414 -7.07 -4.85 4.26
CA GLY A 414 -8.49 -4.51 4.28
C GLY A 414 -9.22 -5.04 5.51
N ASN A 415 -8.92 -6.27 5.97
CA ASN A 415 -9.50 -6.80 7.21
C ASN A 415 -8.95 -6.09 8.45
N GLN A 416 -7.65 -5.77 8.48
CA GLN A 416 -7.06 -4.95 9.53
C GLN A 416 -7.76 -3.58 9.64
N GLN A 417 -8.02 -2.91 8.50
CA GLN A 417 -8.72 -1.63 8.48
C GLN A 417 -10.14 -1.73 9.04
N LYS A 418 -10.87 -2.79 8.69
CA LYS A 418 -12.20 -3.06 9.23
C LYS A 418 -12.17 -3.28 10.75
N ILE A 419 -11.12 -3.90 11.29
CA ILE A 419 -10.94 -4.08 12.74
C ILE A 419 -10.72 -2.74 13.43
N VAL A 420 -9.90 -1.84 12.84
CA VAL A 420 -9.72 -0.48 13.38
C VAL A 420 -11.04 0.28 13.41
N ILE A 421 -11.86 0.17 12.36
CA ILE A 421 -13.19 0.78 12.32
C ILE A 421 -14.12 0.13 13.36
N ALA A 422 -14.11 -1.21 13.47
CA ALA A 422 -14.91 -1.96 14.45
C ALA A 422 -14.66 -1.51 15.88
N LYS A 423 -13.40 -1.27 16.24
CA LYS A 423 -12.97 -0.78 17.57
C LYS A 423 -13.73 0.49 17.98
N TRP A 424 -13.96 1.39 17.03
CA TRP A 424 -14.65 2.66 17.29
C TRP A 424 -16.18 2.55 17.25
N LEU A 425 -16.72 1.66 16.42
CA LEU A 425 -18.17 1.47 16.31
C LEU A 425 -18.84 0.84 17.55
N LEU A 426 -18.07 0.30 18.48
CA LEU A 426 -18.57 -0.15 19.76
C LEU A 426 -19.03 1.01 20.66
N GLY A 427 -18.56 2.22 20.42
CA GLY A 427 -18.94 3.44 21.15
C GLY A 427 -20.22 4.07 20.63
N ASP A 428 -20.74 5.06 21.38
CA ASP A 428 -21.83 5.93 20.93
C ASP A 428 -21.30 7.03 20.00
N LEU A 429 -20.91 6.60 18.79
CA LEU A 429 -20.18 7.44 17.86
C LEU A 429 -21.09 8.48 17.20
N ARG A 430 -20.63 9.74 17.18
CA ARG A 430 -21.29 10.89 16.54
C ARG A 430 -20.47 11.44 15.39
N VAL A 431 -19.14 11.46 15.54
CA VAL A 431 -18.18 11.94 14.54
C VAL A 431 -17.09 10.91 14.36
N LEU A 432 -16.83 10.52 13.12
CA LEU A 432 -15.74 9.62 12.75
C LEU A 432 -14.74 10.36 11.85
N ILE A 433 -13.52 10.48 12.31
CA ILE A 433 -12.40 11.00 11.53
C ILE A 433 -11.67 9.82 10.92
N LEU A 434 -11.50 9.84 9.60
CA LEU A 434 -10.82 8.81 8.82
C LEU A 434 -9.61 9.46 8.14
N ASP A 435 -8.42 9.17 8.64
CA ASP A 435 -7.18 9.67 8.06
C ASP A 435 -6.58 8.58 7.15
N GLU A 436 -6.55 8.86 5.85
CA GLU A 436 -6.10 7.95 4.79
C GLU A 436 -6.72 6.53 4.91
N PRO A 437 -8.06 6.39 4.99
CA PRO A 437 -8.72 5.14 5.36
C PRO A 437 -8.44 3.97 4.41
N THR A 438 -8.03 4.26 3.20
CA THR A 438 -7.80 3.27 2.14
C THR A 438 -6.33 3.10 1.77
N ARG A 439 -5.42 3.72 2.52
CA ARG A 439 -3.97 3.62 2.26
C ARG A 439 -3.45 2.20 2.48
N GLY A 440 -2.74 1.67 1.47
CA GLY A 440 -2.12 0.35 1.54
C GLY A 440 -3.10 -0.81 1.64
N ILE A 441 -4.32 -0.64 1.11
CA ILE A 441 -5.26 -1.73 0.89
C ILE A 441 -5.58 -1.86 -0.61
N ASP A 442 -6.04 -3.04 -1.02
CA ASP A 442 -6.39 -3.32 -2.41
C ASP A 442 -7.70 -2.61 -2.84
N VAL A 443 -7.92 -2.52 -4.16
CA VAL A 443 -9.06 -1.79 -4.74
C VAL A 443 -10.41 -2.35 -4.29
N GLY A 444 -10.53 -3.68 -4.14
CA GLY A 444 -11.75 -4.32 -3.66
C GLY A 444 -12.05 -3.94 -2.21
N SER A 445 -11.03 -4.00 -1.35
CA SER A 445 -11.13 -3.57 0.06
C SER A 445 -11.43 -2.06 0.18
N LYS A 446 -10.88 -1.20 -0.71
CA LYS A 446 -11.23 0.24 -0.76
C LYS A 446 -12.74 0.42 -0.96
N SER A 447 -13.32 -0.26 -1.95
CA SER A 447 -14.76 -0.20 -2.22
C SER A 447 -15.60 -0.65 -1.03
N GLU A 448 -15.15 -1.68 -0.28
CA GLU A 448 -15.84 -2.14 0.92
C GLU A 448 -15.83 -1.07 2.04
N ILE A 449 -14.69 -0.39 2.25
CA ILE A 449 -14.60 0.72 3.22
C ILE A 449 -15.51 1.90 2.79
N HIS A 450 -15.52 2.26 1.51
CA HIS A 450 -16.40 3.32 0.99
C HIS A 450 -17.90 2.99 1.19
N LYS A 451 -18.29 1.71 1.02
CA LYS A 451 -19.65 1.25 1.34
C LYS A 451 -19.99 1.42 2.81
N LEU A 452 -19.05 1.06 3.69
CA LEU A 452 -19.23 1.25 5.13
C LEU A 452 -19.40 2.72 5.48
N MET A 453 -18.60 3.62 4.91
CA MET A 453 -18.77 5.08 5.12
C MET A 453 -20.18 5.55 4.71
N THR A 454 -20.68 5.11 3.55
CA THR A 454 -22.03 5.42 3.09
C THR A 454 -23.10 4.84 4.02
N GLN A 455 -22.90 3.63 4.56
CA GLN A 455 -23.83 3.05 5.53
C GLN A 455 -23.84 3.82 6.85
N PHE A 456 -22.69 4.29 7.32
CA PHE A 456 -22.60 5.08 8.54
C PHE A 456 -23.27 6.44 8.39
N THR A 457 -23.10 7.11 7.25
CA THR A 457 -23.81 8.39 7.00
C THR A 457 -25.32 8.20 6.94
N LYS A 458 -25.85 7.09 6.41
CA LYS A 458 -27.28 6.74 6.46
C LYS A 458 -27.79 6.58 7.91
N GLN A 459 -26.92 6.21 8.84
CA GLN A 459 -27.25 6.11 10.27
C GLN A 459 -27.09 7.46 11.00
N GLY A 460 -26.77 8.54 10.27
CA GLY A 460 -26.63 9.88 10.80
C GLY A 460 -25.25 10.22 11.36
N LEU A 461 -24.23 9.35 11.13
CA LEU A 461 -22.87 9.63 11.54
C LEU A 461 -22.28 10.76 10.68
N ALA A 462 -21.61 11.73 11.31
CA ALA A 462 -20.82 12.76 10.64
C ALA A 462 -19.39 12.23 10.39
N ILE A 463 -18.88 12.40 9.17
CA ILE A 463 -17.57 11.86 8.79
C ILE A 463 -16.66 12.98 8.30
N ILE A 464 -15.43 13.02 8.82
CA ILE A 464 -14.31 13.76 8.25
C ILE A 464 -13.41 12.74 7.57
N MET A 465 -13.19 12.89 6.28
CA MET A 465 -12.32 12.01 5.50
C MET A 465 -11.11 12.79 4.99
N ILE A 466 -9.92 12.36 5.36
CA ILE A 466 -8.66 12.87 4.83
C ILE A 466 -8.17 11.86 3.81
N SER A 467 -7.86 12.30 2.60
CA SER A 467 -7.23 11.46 1.59
C SER A 467 -6.27 12.26 0.70
N SER A 468 -5.17 11.62 0.35
CA SER A 468 -4.24 12.10 -0.67
C SER A 468 -4.71 11.76 -2.10
N GLU A 469 -5.66 10.82 -2.23
CA GLU A 469 -6.20 10.41 -3.52
C GLU A 469 -7.37 11.32 -3.93
N LEU A 470 -7.15 12.21 -4.90
CA LEU A 470 -8.20 13.13 -5.40
C LEU A 470 -9.46 12.40 -5.91
N PRO A 471 -9.37 11.24 -6.60
CA PRO A 471 -10.55 10.47 -6.98
C PRO A 471 -11.41 10.03 -5.79
N GLU A 472 -10.77 9.67 -4.66
CA GLU A 472 -11.49 9.29 -3.43
C GLU A 472 -12.21 10.49 -2.83
N ILE A 473 -11.52 11.63 -2.70
CA ILE A 473 -12.11 12.89 -2.24
C ILE A 473 -13.33 13.27 -3.08
N LEU A 474 -13.19 13.28 -4.40
CA LEU A 474 -14.29 13.62 -5.33
C LEU A 474 -15.41 12.59 -5.34
N GLY A 475 -15.06 11.30 -5.19
CA GLY A 475 -16.00 10.20 -5.21
C GLY A 475 -16.87 10.10 -3.97
N MET A 476 -16.34 10.39 -2.78
CA MET A 476 -16.94 10.10 -1.50
C MET A 476 -17.44 11.32 -0.70
N SER A 477 -16.86 12.51 -0.90
CA SER A 477 -17.18 13.70 -0.11
C SER A 477 -18.48 14.38 -0.58
N ASP A 478 -19.24 14.98 0.32
CA ASP A 478 -20.35 15.88 0.02
C ASP A 478 -19.85 17.32 -0.15
N ARG A 479 -18.89 17.72 0.68
CA ARG A 479 -18.12 18.98 0.63
C ARG A 479 -16.63 18.67 0.77
N ILE A 480 -15.83 19.53 0.17
CA ILE A 480 -14.37 19.39 0.16
C ILE A 480 -13.76 20.67 0.68
N ILE A 481 -12.97 20.56 1.74
CA ILE A 481 -12.16 21.64 2.31
C ILE A 481 -10.74 21.45 1.78
N VAL A 482 -10.19 22.48 1.17
CA VAL A 482 -8.82 22.46 0.64
C VAL A 482 -7.90 23.20 1.59
N MET A 483 -6.86 22.51 2.03
CA MET A 483 -5.82 23.03 2.91
C MET A 483 -4.50 23.23 2.18
N GLN A 484 -3.76 24.26 2.58
CA GLN A 484 -2.41 24.54 2.13
C GLN A 484 -1.64 25.21 3.26
N GLU A 485 -0.44 24.70 3.57
CA GLU A 485 0.48 25.29 4.56
C GLU A 485 -0.21 25.65 5.89
N GLY A 486 -1.00 24.72 6.40
CA GLY A 486 -1.71 24.89 7.68
C GLY A 486 -2.87 25.88 7.66
N ARG A 487 -3.38 26.27 6.50
CA ARG A 487 -4.53 27.19 6.33
C ARG A 487 -5.61 26.61 5.45
N MET A 488 -6.85 26.94 5.72
CA MET A 488 -7.98 26.64 4.85
C MET A 488 -7.97 27.65 3.68
N LYS A 489 -7.90 27.16 2.43
CA LYS A 489 -7.87 27.97 1.22
C LYS A 489 -9.22 28.10 0.53
N GLY A 490 -10.11 27.17 0.78
CA GLY A 490 -11.45 27.22 0.22
C GLY A 490 -12.25 25.98 0.56
N GLU A 491 -13.53 26.08 0.24
CA GLU A 491 -14.53 25.01 0.38
C GLU A 491 -15.25 24.85 -0.95
N LEU A 492 -15.43 23.62 -1.39
CA LEU A 492 -16.10 23.27 -2.64
C LEU A 492 -17.22 22.28 -2.35
N LEU A 493 -18.36 22.46 -2.99
CA LEU A 493 -19.39 21.41 -3.03
C LEU A 493 -18.95 20.33 -4.03
N ARG A 494 -19.28 19.06 -3.76
CA ARG A 494 -18.94 17.93 -4.63
C ARG A 494 -19.28 18.18 -6.10
N LYS A 495 -20.48 18.71 -6.38
CA LYS A 495 -20.97 18.99 -7.75
C LYS A 495 -20.14 20.03 -8.53
N ASP A 496 -19.44 20.91 -7.81
CA ASP A 496 -18.66 22.02 -8.37
C ASP A 496 -17.15 21.71 -8.32
N ALA A 497 -16.75 20.61 -7.68
CA ALA A 497 -15.36 20.23 -7.48
C ALA A 497 -14.82 19.41 -8.65
N THR A 498 -13.64 19.78 -9.13
CA THR A 498 -12.85 19.03 -10.10
C THR A 498 -11.42 18.89 -9.56
N GLN A 499 -10.67 17.92 -10.09
CA GLN A 499 -9.24 17.79 -9.72
C GLN A 499 -8.49 19.12 -9.92
N GLU A 500 -8.78 19.83 -11.02
CA GLU A 500 -8.15 21.12 -11.34
C GLU A 500 -8.52 22.20 -10.32
N SER A 501 -9.80 22.30 -9.91
CA SER A 501 -10.24 23.29 -8.93
C SER A 501 -9.63 23.06 -7.56
N ILE A 502 -9.53 21.79 -7.11
CA ILE A 502 -8.86 21.42 -5.86
C ILE A 502 -7.38 21.76 -5.93
N MET A 503 -6.68 21.33 -7.00
CA MET A 503 -5.25 21.60 -7.16
C MET A 503 -4.95 23.09 -7.25
N LYS A 504 -5.78 23.87 -7.92
CA LYS A 504 -5.63 25.33 -7.97
C LYS A 504 -5.68 25.96 -6.58
N LEU A 505 -6.58 25.52 -5.71
CA LEU A 505 -6.64 26.00 -4.33
C LEU A 505 -5.44 25.48 -3.50
N ALA A 506 -5.03 24.24 -3.71
CA ALA A 506 -3.93 23.61 -2.97
C ALA A 506 -2.53 24.19 -3.35
N THR A 507 -2.41 24.84 -4.51
CA THR A 507 -1.14 25.42 -5.02
C THR A 507 -1.18 26.94 -5.12
N SER A 508 -2.30 27.60 -4.79
CA SER A 508 -2.42 29.07 -4.88
C SER A 508 -1.47 29.74 -3.91
N SER A 509 -0.50 30.52 -4.44
CA SER A 509 0.36 31.35 -3.61
C SER A 509 -0.50 32.32 -2.79
N SER A 510 -0.25 32.40 -1.48
CA SER A 510 -0.83 33.45 -0.64
C SER A 510 -0.31 34.80 -1.14
N GLN A 511 -1.16 35.64 -1.70
CA GLN A 511 -0.85 37.05 -1.91
C GLN A 511 -0.78 37.79 -0.58
#